data_9e4c33890b903f584ff88adda7bcc92d
#
_entry.id   9e4c33890b903f584ff88adda7bcc92d
#
_cell.length_a   1.000
_cell.length_b   1.000
_cell.length_c   1.000
_cell.angle_alpha   90.00
_cell.angle_beta   90.00
_cell.angle_gamma   90.00
#
_symmetry.space_group_name_H-M   'P 1'
#
loop_
_entity.id
_entity.type
_entity.pdbx_description
1 polymer ?
#
loop_
_entity_poly.entity_id
_entity_poly.type
_entity_poly.pdbx_seq_one_letter_code
_entity_poly.pdbx_strand_id
1 'polypeptide(L)'
;MNRLLIVFIYFFLSNCVPKEEFSNIPSISFEKLEYVKSSNNINQDSINLTISFTDGDGDLGLSNDDINFPYNPYDAIIDENLTWVTLGSANVTPPLYLYKPNGSYSLFSNDDSRPSFNCQDYIIDTVFQTTELDTFYIQKNENNKNIFVEYYIKNGENYEFVDWKKIFDKEYSCGLDFDSRFPPLNISSNSQSISGNLTYSMVSYGFKSVLENETFKLKIKIKDRSLNNSNIIETQDFTLNSILKN
;
A
#
# COMPACT_ATOMS: atom_id res chain seq x y z
N MET A 1 33.81 32.33 -66.41
CA MET A 1 32.65 31.51 -65.97
C MET A 1 32.93 30.96 -64.58
N ASN A 2 32.53 31.70 -63.53
CA ASN A 2 32.73 31.32 -62.17
C ASN A 2 31.47 30.54 -61.70
N ARG A 3 31.65 29.28 -61.34
CA ARG A 3 30.59 28.52 -60.70
C ARG A 3 30.71 28.70 -59.20
N LEU A 4 29.76 29.42 -58.64
CA LEU A 4 29.55 29.57 -57.21
C LEU A 4 28.99 28.26 -56.63
N LEU A 5 29.75 27.60 -55.82
CA LEU A 5 29.32 26.37 -55.11
C LEU A 5 28.67 26.82 -53.78
N ILE A 6 27.35 26.76 -53.74
CA ILE A 6 26.61 27.05 -52.50
C ILE A 6 26.57 25.75 -51.69
N VAL A 7 27.36 25.72 -50.62
CA VAL A 7 27.34 24.62 -49.62
C VAL A 7 26.20 24.94 -48.63
N PHE A 8 25.10 24.16 -48.73
CA PHE A 8 24.03 24.19 -47.75
C PHE A 8 24.48 23.40 -46.51
N ILE A 9 24.91 24.11 -45.48
CA ILE A 9 25.15 23.51 -44.15
C ILE A 9 23.78 23.32 -43.46
N TYR A 10 23.26 22.11 -43.48
CA TYR A 10 22.15 21.71 -42.65
C TYR A 10 22.62 21.64 -41.20
N PHE A 11 22.36 22.68 -40.41
CA PHE A 11 22.41 22.60 -38.98
C PHE A 11 21.28 21.69 -38.49
N PHE A 12 21.62 20.43 -38.22
CA PHE A 12 20.77 19.58 -37.38
C PHE A 12 20.79 20.13 -35.96
N LEU A 13 19.85 20.99 -35.60
CA LEU A 13 19.52 21.29 -34.21
C LEU A 13 18.89 20.03 -33.64
N SER A 14 19.73 19.14 -33.10
CA SER A 14 19.27 18.13 -32.15
C SER A 14 18.74 18.88 -30.95
N ASN A 15 17.43 19.12 -30.93
CA ASN A 15 16.73 19.51 -29.74
C ASN A 15 16.84 18.37 -28.74
N CYS A 16 17.91 18.43 -27.92
CA CYS A 16 17.99 17.64 -26.71
C CYS A 16 16.94 18.24 -25.78
N VAL A 17 15.75 17.67 -25.77
CA VAL A 17 14.74 18.01 -24.75
C VAL A 17 15.38 17.59 -23.43
N PRO A 18 15.63 18.52 -22.48
CA PRO A 18 16.17 18.14 -21.19
C PRO A 18 15.23 17.10 -20.58
N LYS A 19 15.80 15.95 -20.18
CA LYS A 19 15.05 14.94 -19.46
C LYS A 19 14.64 15.56 -18.14
N GLU A 20 13.35 15.56 -17.83
CA GLU A 20 12.86 15.98 -16.53
C GLU A 20 13.53 15.10 -15.46
N GLU A 21 14.26 15.71 -14.54
CA GLU A 21 14.85 15.04 -13.39
C GLU A 21 13.87 15.13 -12.22
N PHE A 22 13.22 14.01 -11.88
CA PHE A 22 12.39 13.90 -10.71
C PHE A 22 13.22 13.47 -9.50
N SER A 23 12.71 13.76 -8.30
CA SER A 23 13.25 13.23 -7.05
C SER A 23 13.09 11.71 -7.01
N ASN A 24 14.06 11.00 -6.41
CA ASN A 24 13.92 9.56 -6.10
C ASN A 24 12.90 9.29 -4.98
N ILE A 25 12.45 10.32 -4.28
CA ILE A 25 11.29 10.20 -3.39
C ILE A 25 10.05 10.41 -4.25
N PRO A 26 9.12 9.45 -4.32
CA PRO A 26 7.95 9.57 -5.16
C PRO A 26 7.06 10.74 -4.74
N SER A 27 6.42 11.36 -5.72
CA SER A 27 5.45 12.42 -5.49
C SER A 27 4.13 12.09 -6.18
N ILE A 28 3.01 12.35 -5.52
CA ILE A 28 1.67 12.06 -6.04
C ILE A 28 0.75 13.28 -5.97
N SER A 29 -0.24 13.30 -6.88
CA SER A 29 -1.34 14.26 -6.86
C SER A 29 -2.67 13.55 -7.13
N PHE A 30 -3.75 14.06 -6.56
CA PHE A 30 -5.09 13.54 -6.80
C PHE A 30 -5.59 13.97 -8.19
N GLU A 31 -6.13 13.00 -8.96
CA GLU A 31 -6.73 13.26 -10.26
C GLU A 31 -8.25 13.10 -10.23
N LYS A 32 -8.74 11.93 -9.81
CA LYS A 32 -10.19 11.67 -9.73
C LYS A 32 -10.51 10.48 -8.82
N LEU A 33 -11.78 10.44 -8.41
CA LEU A 33 -12.42 9.34 -7.73
C LEU A 33 -13.73 8.99 -8.45
N GLU A 34 -13.95 7.72 -8.76
CA GLU A 34 -15.16 7.24 -9.45
C GLU A 34 -15.77 6.06 -8.68
N TYR A 35 -17.06 6.14 -8.36
CA TYR A 35 -17.81 5.02 -7.82
C TYR A 35 -18.54 4.28 -8.93
N VAL A 36 -18.28 3.00 -9.06
CA VAL A 36 -18.87 2.11 -10.07
C VAL A 36 -19.75 1.10 -9.38
N LYS A 37 -21.04 1.20 -9.60
CA LYS A 37 -22.03 0.20 -9.13
C LYS A 37 -21.89 -1.07 -9.94
N SER A 38 -21.89 -2.21 -9.25
CA SER A 38 -21.99 -3.48 -9.93
C SER A 38 -23.36 -3.65 -10.59
N SER A 39 -23.38 -4.20 -11.80
CA SER A 39 -24.63 -4.51 -12.51
C SER A 39 -25.41 -5.68 -11.91
N ASN A 40 -24.74 -6.49 -11.11
CA ASN A 40 -25.31 -7.67 -10.45
C ASN A 40 -25.31 -7.49 -8.93
N ASN A 41 -26.43 -7.72 -8.27
CA ASN A 41 -26.54 -7.61 -6.80
C ASN A 41 -25.61 -8.57 -6.00
N ILE A 42 -24.92 -9.46 -6.68
CA ILE A 42 -23.99 -10.43 -6.11
C ILE A 42 -22.53 -9.91 -6.18
N ASN A 43 -22.27 -8.94 -7.05
CA ASN A 43 -20.93 -8.41 -7.25
C ASN A 43 -20.69 -7.20 -6.36
N GLN A 44 -19.43 -7.04 -5.98
CA GLN A 44 -18.97 -5.90 -5.19
C GLN A 44 -18.96 -4.63 -6.03
N ASP A 45 -19.35 -3.52 -5.42
CA ASP A 45 -19.13 -2.20 -5.99
C ASP A 45 -17.63 -1.86 -5.97
N SER A 46 -17.21 -0.92 -6.81
CA SER A 46 -15.82 -0.44 -6.78
C SER A 46 -15.73 1.08 -6.68
N ILE A 47 -14.69 1.53 -5.98
CA ILE A 47 -14.24 2.93 -6.02
C ILE A 47 -12.87 2.95 -6.69
N ASN A 48 -12.79 3.65 -7.82
CA ASN A 48 -11.59 3.79 -8.63
C ASN A 48 -10.91 5.12 -8.31
N LEU A 49 -9.77 5.05 -7.65
CA LEU A 49 -8.90 6.19 -7.34
C LEU A 49 -7.87 6.34 -8.45
N THR A 50 -7.80 7.51 -9.09
CA THR A 50 -6.72 7.85 -10.01
C THR A 50 -5.85 8.95 -9.39
N ILE A 51 -4.56 8.68 -9.34
CA ILE A 51 -3.52 9.63 -8.92
C ILE A 51 -2.52 9.81 -10.06
N SER A 52 -1.96 11.00 -10.21
CA SER A 52 -0.75 11.20 -10.99
C SER A 52 0.47 10.99 -10.09
N PHE A 53 1.57 10.54 -10.67
CA PHE A 53 2.81 10.30 -9.94
C PHE A 53 4.04 10.72 -10.73
N THR A 54 5.12 11.05 -10.01
CA THR A 54 6.48 11.19 -10.53
C THR A 54 7.45 10.44 -9.61
N ASP A 55 8.49 9.84 -10.20
CA ASP A 55 9.50 9.07 -9.48
C ASP A 55 10.83 9.07 -10.25
N GLY A 56 11.94 9.44 -9.59
CA GLY A 56 13.21 9.74 -10.24
C GLY A 56 14.03 8.51 -10.63
N ASP A 57 13.96 7.43 -9.87
CA ASP A 57 14.68 6.17 -10.14
C ASP A 57 13.77 5.07 -10.71
N GLY A 58 12.45 5.32 -10.76
CA GLY A 58 11.49 4.46 -11.45
C GLY A 58 11.27 3.12 -10.77
N ASP A 59 11.43 3.06 -9.45
CA ASP A 59 11.31 1.83 -8.68
C ASP A 59 9.93 1.62 -8.03
N LEU A 60 8.89 2.31 -8.53
CA LEU A 60 7.53 2.17 -8.06
C LEU A 60 6.92 0.80 -8.41
N GLY A 61 6.26 0.20 -7.42
CA GLY A 61 5.51 -1.03 -7.56
C GLY A 61 6.17 -2.24 -6.90
N LEU A 62 5.35 -3.21 -6.47
CA LEU A 62 5.79 -4.49 -5.90
C LEU A 62 5.16 -5.65 -6.67
N SER A 63 5.99 -6.59 -7.10
CA SER A 63 5.54 -7.86 -7.68
C SER A 63 4.89 -8.75 -6.60
N ASN A 64 4.03 -9.68 -7.03
CA ASN A 64 3.50 -10.71 -6.13
C ASN A 64 4.61 -11.63 -5.58
N ASP A 65 5.74 -11.72 -6.28
CA ASP A 65 6.91 -12.52 -5.86
C ASP A 65 7.83 -11.79 -4.87
N ASP A 66 7.58 -10.49 -4.62
CA ASP A 66 8.31 -9.71 -3.61
C ASP A 66 7.80 -10.04 -2.20
N ILE A 67 8.06 -11.27 -1.74
CA ILE A 67 7.63 -11.79 -0.43
C ILE A 67 8.77 -11.95 0.58
N ASN A 68 10.00 -11.68 0.15
CA ASN A 68 11.18 -11.74 1.01
C ASN A 68 11.43 -10.38 1.67
N PHE A 69 12.28 -10.38 2.71
CA PHE A 69 12.74 -9.15 3.34
C PHE A 69 13.29 -8.15 2.29
N PRO A 70 12.89 -6.87 2.34
CA PRO A 70 12.08 -6.22 3.38
C PRO A 70 10.55 -6.23 3.13
N TYR A 71 10.03 -6.93 2.12
CA TYR A 71 8.63 -6.90 1.68
C TYR A 71 7.80 -8.09 2.15
N ASN A 72 8.34 -8.90 3.07
CA ASN A 72 7.61 -10.00 3.70
C ASN A 72 6.32 -9.50 4.38
N PRO A 73 5.24 -10.30 4.42
CA PRO A 73 3.93 -9.85 4.90
C PRO A 73 3.88 -9.55 6.40
N TYR A 74 4.70 -10.24 7.18
CA TYR A 74 4.76 -10.09 8.63
C TYR A 74 6.12 -10.55 9.17
N ASP A 75 6.48 -10.03 10.34
CA ASP A 75 7.59 -10.48 11.16
C ASP A 75 7.05 -11.29 12.35
N ALA A 76 7.72 -12.36 12.70
CA ALA A 76 7.28 -13.23 13.80
C ALA A 76 7.77 -12.72 15.16
N ILE A 77 7.01 -13.03 16.21
CA ILE A 77 7.44 -12.76 17.57
C ILE A 77 8.08 -14.03 18.14
N ILE A 78 9.28 -13.90 18.71
CA ILE A 78 10.01 -14.92 19.41
C ILE A 78 10.31 -14.49 20.86
N ASP A 79 10.50 -15.44 21.75
CA ASP A 79 10.88 -15.17 23.13
C ASP A 79 12.43 -15.14 23.32
N GLU A 80 12.91 -14.95 24.56
CA GLU A 80 14.34 -14.91 24.88
C GLU A 80 15.07 -16.20 24.48
N ASN A 81 14.36 -17.35 24.46
CA ASN A 81 14.90 -18.65 24.05
C ASN A 81 14.86 -18.88 22.53
N LEU A 82 14.54 -17.87 21.76
CA LEU A 82 14.33 -17.92 20.29
C LEU A 82 13.22 -18.89 19.89
N THR A 83 12.24 -19.10 20.75
CA THR A 83 11.06 -19.92 20.48
C THR A 83 9.93 -19.07 19.91
N TRP A 84 9.26 -19.57 18.88
CA TRP A 84 8.10 -18.89 18.28
C TRP A 84 6.99 -18.73 19.32
N VAL A 85 6.49 -17.51 19.45
CA VAL A 85 5.38 -17.20 20.34
C VAL A 85 4.07 -17.39 19.59
N THR A 86 3.22 -18.27 20.11
CA THR A 86 1.88 -18.54 19.56
C THR A 86 0.81 -18.19 20.59
N LEU A 87 -0.45 -18.13 20.14
CA LEU A 87 -1.59 -17.90 21.03
C LEU A 87 -1.62 -18.93 22.18
N GLY A 88 -1.29 -20.19 21.86
CA GLY A 88 -1.28 -21.34 22.80
C GLY A 88 -0.02 -21.50 23.64
N SER A 89 1.03 -20.72 23.40
CA SER A 89 2.31 -20.88 24.15
C SER A 89 2.10 -20.64 25.65
N ALA A 90 2.36 -21.67 26.47
CA ALA A 90 2.14 -21.62 27.92
C ALA A 90 3.33 -21.05 28.71
N ASN A 91 4.58 -21.25 28.19
CA ASN A 91 5.81 -20.90 28.88
C ASN A 91 6.65 -19.94 28.02
N VAL A 92 6.14 -18.75 27.83
CA VAL A 92 6.86 -17.69 27.11
C VAL A 92 7.81 -17.00 28.08
N THR A 93 9.07 -16.85 27.69
CA THR A 93 10.10 -16.19 28.47
C THR A 93 10.44 -14.83 27.90
N PRO A 94 9.94 -13.73 28.48
CA PRO A 94 10.32 -12.38 28.05
C PRO A 94 11.82 -12.10 28.29
N PRO A 95 12.43 -11.15 27.57
CA PRO A 95 11.80 -10.23 26.62
C PRO A 95 11.40 -10.88 25.30
N LEU A 96 10.41 -10.30 24.63
CA LEU A 96 9.97 -10.70 23.30
C LEU A 96 10.72 -9.92 22.22
N TYR A 97 11.02 -10.60 21.12
CA TYR A 97 11.74 -10.02 20.00
C TYR A 97 10.94 -10.17 18.70
N LEU A 98 11.07 -9.16 17.84
CA LEU A 98 10.59 -9.19 16.48
C LEU A 98 11.65 -9.84 15.59
N TYR A 99 11.36 -11.00 15.06
CA TYR A 99 12.25 -11.77 14.19
C TYR A 99 11.89 -11.54 12.72
N LYS A 100 12.89 -11.15 11.94
CA LYS A 100 12.76 -10.86 10.50
C LYS A 100 13.30 -12.01 9.65
N PRO A 101 12.76 -12.22 8.43
CA PRO A 101 13.20 -13.32 7.57
C PRO A 101 14.68 -13.32 7.17
N ASN A 102 15.37 -12.19 7.29
CA ASN A 102 16.82 -12.09 7.08
C ASN A 102 17.66 -12.59 8.28
N GLY A 103 17.00 -13.10 9.32
CA GLY A 103 17.64 -13.61 10.53
C GLY A 103 17.95 -12.54 11.59
N SER A 104 17.69 -11.28 11.33
CA SER A 104 17.84 -10.24 12.34
C SER A 104 16.65 -10.21 13.29
N TYR A 105 16.87 -9.78 14.52
CA TYR A 105 15.80 -9.56 15.48
C TYR A 105 16.07 -8.30 16.31
N SER A 106 15.00 -7.71 16.82
CA SER A 106 15.02 -6.50 17.64
C SER A 106 14.04 -6.63 18.80
N LEU A 107 14.31 -5.96 19.91
CA LEU A 107 13.41 -5.95 21.07
C LEU A 107 12.01 -5.50 20.64
N PHE A 108 11.01 -6.31 20.94
CA PHE A 108 9.60 -6.01 20.70
C PHE A 108 8.89 -5.57 21.99
N SER A 109 9.02 -6.37 23.07
CA SER A 109 8.41 -6.07 24.38
C SER A 109 9.26 -6.65 25.50
N ASN A 110 9.29 -5.96 26.65
CA ASN A 110 9.94 -6.50 27.86
C ASN A 110 9.07 -7.53 28.59
N ASP A 111 7.77 -7.56 28.26
CA ASP A 111 6.78 -8.41 28.94
C ASP A 111 5.98 -9.21 27.93
N ASP A 112 5.41 -10.34 28.36
CA ASP A 112 4.43 -11.09 27.57
C ASP A 112 3.04 -10.46 27.78
N SER A 113 2.76 -9.45 26.98
CA SER A 113 1.48 -8.74 26.92
C SER A 113 0.66 -9.10 25.68
N ARG A 114 0.71 -10.37 25.27
CA ARG A 114 -0.04 -10.86 24.10
C ARG A 114 -1.54 -10.53 24.24
N PRO A 115 -2.16 -9.92 23.22
CA PRO A 115 -3.60 -9.69 23.22
C PRO A 115 -4.37 -11.00 23.04
N SER A 116 -5.68 -10.97 23.27
CA SER A 116 -6.58 -12.02 22.80
C SER A 116 -6.50 -12.14 21.29
N PHE A 117 -6.91 -13.29 20.74
CA PHE A 117 -6.91 -13.52 19.29
C PHE A 117 -7.55 -12.37 18.53
N ASN A 118 -6.85 -11.88 17.54
CA ASN A 118 -7.34 -10.98 16.51
C ASN A 118 -6.47 -11.10 15.25
N CYS A 119 -7.02 -10.75 14.10
CA CYS A 119 -6.31 -10.91 12.83
C CYS A 119 -5.27 -9.81 12.53
N GLN A 120 -5.05 -8.86 13.44
CA GLN A 120 -4.00 -7.86 13.28
C GLN A 120 -2.68 -8.36 13.91
N ASP A 121 -2.78 -9.11 15.00
CA ASP A 121 -1.64 -9.57 15.80
C ASP A 121 -1.35 -11.06 15.63
N TYR A 122 -2.25 -11.82 14.98
CA TYR A 122 -2.09 -13.25 14.79
C TYR A 122 -2.33 -13.69 13.35
N ILE A 123 -1.63 -14.76 12.96
CA ILE A 123 -1.91 -15.53 11.75
C ILE A 123 -2.00 -17.02 12.10
N ILE A 124 -2.82 -17.74 11.33
CA ILE A 124 -2.91 -19.20 11.39
C ILE A 124 -2.17 -19.74 10.17
N ASP A 125 -1.02 -20.34 10.37
CA ASP A 125 -0.17 -20.83 9.30
C ASP A 125 0.78 -21.95 9.77
N THR A 126 1.49 -22.55 8.84
CA THR A 126 2.64 -23.47 9.06
C THR A 126 3.97 -22.74 8.91
N VAL A 127 3.99 -21.44 9.23
CA VAL A 127 5.14 -20.56 9.02
C VAL A 127 6.37 -20.96 9.81
N PHE A 128 7.52 -20.47 9.36
CA PHE A 128 8.80 -20.56 10.05
C PHE A 128 9.35 -21.96 10.20
N GLN A 129 9.20 -22.79 9.16
CA GLN A 129 9.75 -24.15 9.09
C GLN A 129 9.11 -25.15 10.08
N THR A 130 7.95 -24.83 10.63
CA THR A 130 7.15 -25.81 11.38
C THR A 130 6.35 -26.66 10.39
N THR A 131 6.09 -27.92 10.79
CA THR A 131 5.21 -28.83 10.01
C THR A 131 3.77 -28.80 10.50
N GLU A 132 3.51 -28.09 11.59
CA GLU A 132 2.20 -28.04 12.25
C GLU A 132 1.57 -26.65 12.08
N LEU A 133 0.28 -26.64 11.89
CA LEU A 133 -0.54 -25.42 11.84
C LEU A 133 -0.67 -24.88 13.27
N ASP A 134 -0.31 -23.62 13.48
CA ASP A 134 -0.47 -22.93 14.77
C ASP A 134 -0.91 -21.46 14.53
N THR A 135 -1.25 -20.79 15.62
CA THR A 135 -1.67 -19.39 15.64
C THR A 135 -0.53 -18.52 16.13
N PHE A 136 0.31 -18.08 15.21
CA PHE A 136 1.52 -17.34 15.50
C PHE A 136 1.24 -15.88 15.87
N TYR A 137 1.91 -15.38 16.91
CA TYR A 137 1.93 -13.97 17.24
C TYR A 137 2.90 -13.24 16.31
N ILE A 138 2.43 -12.19 15.65
CA ILE A 138 3.16 -11.52 14.59
C ILE A 138 3.03 -10.00 14.69
N GLN A 139 3.90 -9.29 13.99
CA GLN A 139 3.71 -7.91 13.61
C GLN A 139 3.58 -7.83 12.08
N LYS A 140 2.50 -7.24 11.58
CA LYS A 140 2.33 -7.00 10.15
C LYS A 140 3.40 -6.04 9.65
N ASN A 141 3.99 -6.35 8.51
CA ASN A 141 5.01 -5.52 7.90
C ASN A 141 4.37 -4.55 6.88
N GLU A 142 4.40 -3.27 7.19
CA GLU A 142 3.87 -2.24 6.29
C GLU A 142 4.61 -2.16 4.94
N ASN A 143 5.86 -2.65 4.86
CA ASN A 143 6.61 -2.68 3.62
C ASN A 143 6.10 -3.73 2.63
N ASN A 144 5.21 -4.62 3.09
CA ASN A 144 4.49 -5.54 2.22
C ASN A 144 3.48 -4.84 1.28
N LYS A 145 3.19 -3.57 1.51
CA LYS A 145 2.23 -2.78 0.73
C LYS A 145 2.91 -1.54 0.18
N ASN A 146 2.40 -1.01 -0.93
CA ASN A 146 2.96 0.15 -1.59
C ASN A 146 1.92 1.23 -1.97
N ILE A 147 0.63 0.99 -1.68
CA ILE A 147 -0.42 2.00 -1.70
C ILE A 147 -1.24 1.91 -0.42
N PHE A 148 -1.49 3.05 0.19
CA PHE A 148 -2.20 3.19 1.46
C PHE A 148 -3.35 4.16 1.27
N VAL A 149 -4.57 3.72 1.60
CA VAL A 149 -5.79 4.51 1.41
C VAL A 149 -6.65 4.46 2.66
N GLU A 150 -6.70 5.57 3.35
CA GLU A 150 -7.53 5.77 4.53
C GLU A 150 -8.80 6.54 4.16
N TYR A 151 -9.92 6.13 4.71
CA TYR A 151 -11.21 6.80 4.59
C TYR A 151 -11.55 7.55 5.86
N TYR A 152 -12.08 8.74 5.71
CA TYR A 152 -12.54 9.57 6.81
C TYR A 152 -13.94 10.08 6.53
N ILE A 153 -14.91 9.80 7.42
CA ILE A 153 -16.28 10.29 7.36
C ILE A 153 -16.39 11.60 8.14
N LYS A 154 -17.08 12.56 7.56
CA LYS A 154 -17.33 13.87 8.16
C LYS A 154 -18.42 13.78 9.22
N ASN A 155 -18.10 14.21 10.44
CA ASN A 155 -19.02 14.32 11.55
C ASN A 155 -19.00 15.77 12.09
N GLY A 156 -19.94 16.59 11.64
CA GLY A 156 -19.95 18.04 11.90
C GLY A 156 -18.71 18.72 11.28
N GLU A 157 -17.90 19.34 12.11
CA GLU A 157 -16.63 19.98 11.72
C GLU A 157 -15.43 19.00 11.71
N ASN A 158 -15.59 17.77 12.23
CA ASN A 158 -14.53 16.80 12.40
C ASN A 158 -14.63 15.69 11.39
N TYR A 159 -13.54 14.90 11.30
CA TYR A 159 -13.48 13.71 10.48
C TYR A 159 -13.10 12.50 11.33
N GLU A 160 -13.85 11.42 11.20
CA GLU A 160 -13.61 10.15 11.88
C GLU A 160 -13.04 9.12 10.92
N PHE A 161 -11.95 8.46 11.33
CA PHE A 161 -11.33 7.40 10.57
C PHE A 161 -12.24 6.19 10.46
N VAL A 162 -12.36 5.61 9.27
CA VAL A 162 -13.14 4.41 8.99
C VAL A 162 -12.25 3.18 9.12
N ASP A 163 -12.34 2.49 10.22
CA ASP A 163 -11.64 1.22 10.43
C ASP A 163 -12.36 0.07 9.71
N TRP A 164 -12.04 -0.11 8.42
CA TRP A 164 -12.64 -1.14 7.58
C TRP A 164 -12.44 -2.56 8.13
N LYS A 165 -11.35 -2.81 8.87
CA LYS A 165 -11.07 -4.12 9.48
C LYS A 165 -12.10 -4.47 10.53
N LYS A 166 -12.63 -3.46 11.25
CA LYS A 166 -13.62 -3.63 12.31
C LYS A 166 -15.07 -3.53 11.83
N ILE A 167 -15.33 -2.97 10.66
CA ILE A 167 -16.71 -2.74 10.19
C ILE A 167 -17.49 -4.04 10.07
N PHE A 168 -16.88 -5.10 9.54
CA PHE A 168 -17.51 -6.40 9.31
C PHE A 168 -17.14 -7.45 10.35
N ASP A 169 -16.15 -7.19 11.16
CA ASP A 169 -15.70 -8.07 12.24
C ASP A 169 -15.16 -7.23 13.42
N LYS A 170 -16.10 -6.86 14.30
CA LYS A 170 -15.78 -6.04 15.46
C LYS A 170 -14.97 -6.78 16.51
N GLU A 171 -15.14 -8.11 16.59
CA GLU A 171 -14.53 -8.93 17.62
C GLU A 171 -13.05 -9.21 17.34
N TYR A 172 -12.75 -9.65 16.11
CA TYR A 172 -11.38 -10.09 15.77
C TYR A 172 -10.65 -9.19 14.79
N SER A 173 -11.32 -8.16 14.26
CA SER A 173 -10.74 -7.21 13.28
C SER A 173 -10.14 -7.91 12.05
N CYS A 174 -10.82 -8.96 11.58
CA CYS A 174 -10.41 -9.77 10.43
C CYS A 174 -10.90 -9.20 9.08
N GLY A 175 -11.56 -8.05 9.07
CA GLY A 175 -11.91 -7.35 7.86
C GLY A 175 -10.68 -6.89 7.06
N LEU A 176 -10.90 -6.54 5.81
CA LEU A 176 -9.86 -6.03 4.91
C LEU A 176 -9.90 -4.50 4.89
N ASP A 177 -8.73 -3.88 4.83
CA ASP A 177 -8.55 -2.47 4.49
C ASP A 177 -8.30 -2.29 2.98
N PHE A 178 -8.06 -1.05 2.56
CA PHE A 178 -7.74 -0.73 1.17
C PHE A 178 -6.24 -0.46 0.93
N ASP A 179 -5.41 -0.74 1.93
CA ASP A 179 -3.98 -0.78 1.72
C ASP A 179 -3.61 -2.02 0.90
N SER A 180 -2.81 -1.86 -0.13
CA SER A 180 -2.53 -2.95 -1.06
C SER A 180 -1.20 -2.78 -1.80
N ARG A 181 -1.03 -3.61 -2.84
CA ARG A 181 0.06 -3.53 -3.81
C ARG A 181 -0.46 -3.15 -5.18
N PHE A 182 0.27 -2.29 -5.86
CA PHE A 182 0.22 -2.20 -7.32
C PHE A 182 1.52 -2.76 -7.91
N PRO A 183 1.43 -3.36 -9.11
CA PRO A 183 2.59 -4.02 -9.72
C PRO A 183 3.66 -3.00 -10.15
N PRO A 184 4.91 -3.45 -10.42
CA PRO A 184 5.96 -2.58 -10.93
C PRO A 184 5.51 -1.80 -12.17
N LEU A 185 5.68 -0.48 -12.15
CA LEU A 185 5.26 0.42 -13.22
C LEU A 185 6.33 0.56 -14.31
N ASN A 186 7.59 0.32 -13.97
CA ASN A 186 8.69 0.30 -14.94
C ASN A 186 9.01 -1.14 -15.32
N ILE A 187 8.69 -1.51 -16.56
CA ILE A 187 8.95 -2.85 -17.09
C ILE A 187 10.35 -2.94 -17.75
N SER A 188 11.00 -1.80 -17.99
CA SER A 188 12.35 -1.76 -18.54
C SER A 188 13.41 -1.93 -17.46
N SER A 189 14.45 -2.73 -17.73
CA SER A 189 15.53 -3.01 -16.78
C SER A 189 16.46 -1.81 -16.49
N ASN A 190 16.17 -0.64 -17.02
CA ASN A 190 16.94 0.58 -16.80
C ASN A 190 16.21 1.46 -15.79
N SER A 191 16.86 1.78 -14.67
CA SER A 191 16.41 2.80 -13.72
C SER A 191 16.25 4.13 -14.44
N GLN A 192 15.05 4.49 -14.77
CA GLN A 192 14.73 5.76 -15.43
C GLN A 192 13.58 6.41 -14.70
N SER A 193 13.66 7.73 -14.60
CA SER A 193 12.54 8.50 -14.04
C SER A 193 11.25 8.19 -14.78
N ILE A 194 10.18 7.99 -14.04
CA ILE A 194 8.85 7.70 -14.54
C ILE A 194 7.84 8.73 -14.02
N SER A 195 6.83 8.98 -14.84
CA SER A 195 5.67 9.78 -14.49
C SER A 195 4.45 9.25 -15.23
N GLY A 196 3.28 9.46 -14.67
CA GLY A 196 2.04 8.99 -15.28
C GLY A 196 0.87 9.00 -14.33
N ASN A 197 -0.20 8.32 -14.74
CA ASN A 197 -1.39 8.13 -13.93
C ASN A 197 -1.52 6.67 -13.52
N LEU A 198 -1.81 6.45 -12.24
CA LEU A 198 -2.12 5.15 -11.65
C LEU A 198 -3.60 5.15 -11.26
N THR A 199 -4.36 4.16 -11.75
CA THR A 199 -5.73 3.92 -11.28
C THR A 199 -5.74 2.70 -10.38
N TYR A 200 -6.11 2.90 -9.14
CA TYR A 200 -6.27 1.87 -8.12
C TYR A 200 -7.75 1.58 -7.88
N SER A 201 -8.18 0.34 -8.14
CA SER A 201 -9.56 -0.09 -7.97
C SER A 201 -9.74 -0.79 -6.63
N MET A 202 -10.49 -0.17 -5.75
CA MET A 202 -10.90 -0.71 -4.46
C MET A 202 -12.28 -1.36 -4.62
N VAL A 203 -12.43 -2.61 -4.16
CA VAL A 203 -13.67 -3.40 -4.33
C VAL A 203 -14.21 -3.79 -2.97
N SER A 204 -15.50 -3.52 -2.72
CA SER A 204 -16.13 -3.84 -1.44
C SER A 204 -17.66 -3.91 -1.53
N TYR A 205 -18.24 -4.85 -0.81
CA TYR A 205 -19.69 -4.85 -0.50
C TYR A 205 -20.07 -3.74 0.49
N GLY A 206 -19.09 -3.20 1.21
CA GLY A 206 -19.30 -2.23 2.28
C GLY A 206 -19.50 -0.80 1.84
N PHE A 207 -19.13 -0.42 0.62
CA PHE A 207 -19.17 0.97 0.22
C PHE A 207 -20.55 1.58 0.37
N LYS A 208 -21.58 0.89 -0.13
CA LYS A 208 -22.94 1.39 -0.03
C LYS A 208 -23.41 1.47 1.43
N SER A 209 -23.21 0.41 2.22
CA SER A 209 -23.69 0.36 3.61
C SER A 209 -22.99 1.35 4.54
N VAL A 210 -21.75 1.73 4.24
CA VAL A 210 -20.93 2.62 5.09
C VAL A 210 -20.97 4.07 4.62
N LEU A 211 -21.03 4.29 3.28
CA LEU A 211 -20.79 5.62 2.69
C LEU A 211 -22.03 6.22 1.98
N GLU A 212 -23.17 5.50 1.87
CA GLU A 212 -24.30 5.93 1.02
C GLU A 212 -24.83 7.33 1.36
N ASN A 213 -24.92 7.64 2.67
CA ASN A 213 -25.45 8.91 3.17
C ASN A 213 -24.38 9.79 3.80
N GLU A 214 -23.13 9.42 3.61
CA GLU A 214 -22.02 10.09 4.27
C GLU A 214 -21.27 11.02 3.32
N THR A 215 -20.71 12.06 3.90
CA THR A 215 -19.66 12.86 3.28
C THR A 215 -18.32 12.33 3.77
N PHE A 216 -17.42 12.04 2.85
CA PHE A 216 -16.12 11.44 3.19
C PHE A 216 -15.00 12.03 2.34
N LYS A 217 -13.78 11.86 2.82
CA LYS A 217 -12.54 12.14 2.10
C LYS A 217 -11.56 11.01 2.27
N LEU A 218 -10.53 11.00 1.41
CA LEU A 218 -9.43 10.03 1.45
C LEU A 218 -8.13 10.72 1.85
N LYS A 219 -7.27 9.98 2.56
CA LYS A 219 -5.82 10.24 2.65
C LYS A 219 -5.09 9.12 1.92
N ILE A 220 -4.18 9.50 1.05
CA ILE A 220 -3.46 8.56 0.17
C ILE A 220 -1.98 8.84 0.27
N LYS A 221 -1.19 7.78 0.35
CA LYS A 221 0.26 7.78 0.13
C LYS A 221 0.67 6.54 -0.65
N ILE A 222 1.79 6.61 -1.33
CA ILE A 222 2.46 5.44 -1.93
C ILE A 222 3.85 5.30 -1.35
N LYS A 223 4.43 4.10 -1.54
CA LYS A 223 5.81 3.77 -1.13
C LYS A 223 6.53 3.13 -2.30
N ASP A 224 7.78 3.51 -2.53
CA ASP A 224 8.64 2.90 -3.54
C ASP A 224 9.35 1.63 -3.01
N ARG A 225 10.15 1.00 -3.86
CA ARG A 225 10.95 -0.20 -3.50
C ARG A 225 12.13 0.15 -2.59
N SER A 226 12.61 1.36 -2.63
CA SER A 226 13.64 1.90 -1.73
C SER A 226 13.07 2.28 -0.35
N LEU A 227 11.77 2.04 -0.13
CA LEU A 227 11.00 2.32 1.09
C LEU A 227 10.81 3.82 1.37
N ASN A 228 10.96 4.68 0.39
CA ASN A 228 10.62 6.08 0.52
C ASN A 228 9.09 6.25 0.42
N ASN A 229 8.51 7.02 1.33
CA ASN A 229 7.11 7.40 1.25
C ASN A 229 6.96 8.66 0.39
N SER A 230 5.91 8.70 -0.43
CA SER A 230 5.49 9.92 -1.11
C SER A 230 4.98 10.97 -0.13
N ASN A 231 4.67 12.16 -0.64
CA ASN A 231 3.77 13.08 0.05
C ASN A 231 2.42 12.39 0.32
N ILE A 232 1.73 12.85 1.37
CA ILE A 232 0.34 12.46 1.63
C ILE A 232 -0.57 13.44 0.90
N ILE A 233 -1.51 12.92 0.10
CA ILE A 233 -2.63 13.71 -0.44
C ILE A 233 -3.87 13.48 0.40
N GLU A 234 -4.58 14.56 0.67
CA GLU A 234 -5.90 14.57 1.27
C GLU A 234 -6.88 15.12 0.25
N THR A 235 -7.91 14.35 -0.08
CA THR A 235 -8.88 14.75 -1.10
C THR A 235 -9.85 15.81 -0.57
N GLN A 236 -10.58 16.43 -1.47
CA GLN A 236 -11.79 17.15 -1.09
C GLN A 236 -12.87 16.19 -0.55
N ASP A 237 -13.95 16.76 -0.03
CA ASP A 237 -15.14 16.03 0.41
C ASP A 237 -15.91 15.44 -0.78
N PHE A 238 -16.34 14.19 -0.64
CA PHE A 238 -17.15 13.47 -1.61
C PHE A 238 -18.38 12.83 -0.94
N THR A 239 -19.39 12.55 -1.74
CA THR A 239 -20.45 11.58 -1.46
C THR A 239 -20.42 10.50 -2.53
N LEU A 240 -20.96 9.31 -2.30
CA LEU A 240 -21.01 8.27 -3.34
C LEU A 240 -21.73 8.76 -4.59
N ASN A 241 -22.77 9.59 -4.43
CA ASN A 241 -23.50 10.15 -5.56
C ASN A 241 -22.69 11.17 -6.37
N SER A 242 -21.84 11.97 -5.71
CA SER A 242 -21.01 12.98 -6.39
C SER A 242 -19.92 12.38 -7.29
N ILE A 243 -19.54 11.11 -7.03
CA ILE A 243 -18.50 10.39 -7.78
C ILE A 243 -19.06 9.20 -8.57
N LEU A 244 -20.40 9.09 -8.68
CA LEU A 244 -21.03 8.00 -9.41
C LEU A 244 -20.65 8.06 -10.89
N LYS A 245 -20.09 6.98 -11.39
CA LYS A 245 -19.78 6.82 -12.81
C LYS A 245 -21.07 6.48 -13.58
N ASN A 246 -21.41 7.35 -14.51
CA ASN A 246 -22.53 7.17 -15.45
C ASN A 246 -22.19 6.18 -16.56
#